data_a64272868a4e37fd6379320abb0acbf8
#
_entry.id   a64272868a4e37fd6379320abb0acbf8
#
_cell.length_a   1.000
_cell.length_b   1.000
_cell.length_c   1.000
_cell.angle_alpha   90.00
_cell.angle_beta   90.00
_cell.angle_gamma   90.00
#
_symmetry.space_group_name_H-M   'P 1'
#
loop_
_entity.id
_entity.type
_entity.pdbx_description
1 polymer ?
#
loop_
_entity_poly.entity_id
_entity_poly.type
_entity_poly.pdbx_seq_one_letter_code
_entity_poly.pdbx_strand_id
1 'polypeptide(L)'
;MRNIVAIADKELRSYFVSPIAYVVVGLFALLFGYFFVASLSVMVRFSMQAGMFGMGGPQSININEFMLRPLLSNTAIVLLFFLPFLTARTYAEEKKSGTIELLLTSPLSDLEIILGKFLGVLTLFVLMLAVTALHMVILFWYGEPELGPMLSGYLGLLLMGASFISVGLLVSSATRNQIVAGVVTFAVLLLFWILSWMADSVGPTTQAVLSYLSILEHFDDFSKGVIDTRHVAYYVSFVAFGLFLTAKAVDTERWRG
;
A
#
# COMPACT_ATOMS: atom_id res chain seq x y z
N MET A 1 17.99 15.44 -9.54
CA MET A 1 16.52 15.40 -9.72
C MET A 1 16.09 14.95 -11.13
N ARG A 2 16.68 15.47 -12.22
CA ARG A 2 16.32 15.07 -13.60
C ARG A 2 16.46 13.56 -13.86
N ASN A 3 17.50 12.92 -13.33
CA ASN A 3 17.75 11.49 -13.49
C ASN A 3 16.71 10.63 -12.76
N ILE A 4 16.32 11.01 -11.54
CA ILE A 4 15.29 10.31 -10.74
C ILE A 4 13.95 10.28 -11.49
N VAL A 5 13.53 11.43 -12.02
CA VAL A 5 12.29 11.54 -12.80
C VAL A 5 12.37 10.72 -14.10
N ALA A 6 13.53 10.74 -14.79
CA ALA A 6 13.71 9.94 -16.01
C ALA A 6 13.63 8.44 -15.74
N ILE A 7 14.20 7.97 -14.60
CA ILE A 7 14.11 6.57 -14.19
C ILE A 7 12.66 6.22 -13.80
N ALA A 8 11.99 7.08 -13.04
CA ALA A 8 10.60 6.88 -12.65
C ALA A 8 9.67 6.80 -13.89
N ASP A 9 9.85 7.68 -14.87
CA ASP A 9 9.10 7.66 -16.13
C ASP A 9 9.38 6.38 -16.93
N LYS A 10 10.65 5.96 -17.03
CA LYS A 10 11.03 4.67 -17.64
C LYS A 10 10.32 3.50 -16.97
N GLU A 11 10.36 3.44 -15.64
CA GLU A 11 9.70 2.38 -14.87
C GLU A 11 8.19 2.39 -15.10
N LEU A 12 7.56 3.56 -14.99
CA LEU A 12 6.12 3.70 -15.20
C LEU A 12 5.73 3.25 -16.63
N ARG A 13 6.46 3.71 -17.65
CA ARG A 13 6.22 3.29 -19.04
C ARG A 13 6.39 1.79 -19.23
N SER A 14 7.34 1.15 -18.55
CA SER A 14 7.53 -0.30 -18.64
C SER A 14 6.30 -1.09 -18.19
N TYR A 15 5.57 -0.58 -17.22
CA TYR A 15 4.29 -1.17 -16.78
C TYR A 15 3.18 -1.02 -17.82
N PHE A 16 3.11 0.13 -18.51
CA PHE A 16 2.07 0.42 -19.51
C PHE A 16 2.36 -0.15 -20.91
N VAL A 17 3.63 -0.38 -21.25
CA VAL A 17 3.98 -1.13 -22.47
C VAL A 17 3.58 -2.60 -22.36
N SER A 18 3.60 -3.14 -21.15
CA SER A 18 3.06 -4.47 -20.86
C SER A 18 1.56 -4.37 -20.49
N PRO A 19 0.74 -5.39 -20.77
CA PRO A 19 -0.67 -5.42 -20.31
C PRO A 19 -0.81 -5.44 -18.79
N ILE A 20 0.27 -5.62 -18.05
CA ILE A 20 0.28 -5.81 -16.58
C ILE A 20 -0.34 -4.60 -15.86
N ALA A 21 0.01 -3.37 -16.23
CA ALA A 21 -0.58 -2.19 -15.59
C ALA A 21 -2.11 -2.15 -15.72
N TYR A 22 -2.60 -2.41 -16.93
CA TYR A 22 -4.04 -2.38 -17.20
C TYR A 22 -4.78 -3.47 -16.42
N VAL A 23 -4.22 -4.68 -16.37
CA VAL A 23 -4.79 -5.80 -15.62
C VAL A 23 -4.78 -5.50 -14.11
N VAL A 24 -3.66 -5.02 -13.57
CA VAL A 24 -3.52 -4.72 -12.14
C VAL A 24 -4.44 -3.59 -11.72
N VAL A 25 -4.47 -2.48 -12.45
CA VAL A 25 -5.36 -1.34 -12.16
C VAL A 25 -6.82 -1.73 -12.31
N GLY A 26 -7.17 -2.45 -13.39
CA GLY A 26 -8.53 -2.91 -13.63
C GLY A 26 -9.02 -3.90 -12.57
N LEU A 27 -8.21 -4.89 -12.19
CA LEU A 27 -8.56 -5.85 -11.15
C LEU A 27 -8.66 -5.19 -9.78
N PHE A 28 -7.75 -4.26 -9.46
CA PHE A 28 -7.82 -3.48 -8.22
C PHE A 28 -9.09 -2.64 -8.16
N ALA A 29 -9.44 -1.94 -9.25
CA ALA A 29 -10.67 -1.15 -9.34
C ALA A 29 -11.93 -2.02 -9.20
N LEU A 30 -11.92 -3.22 -9.79
CA LEU A 30 -13.02 -4.17 -9.69
C LEU A 30 -13.19 -4.66 -8.25
N LEU A 31 -12.10 -5.05 -7.58
CA LEU A 31 -12.14 -5.50 -6.18
C LEU A 31 -12.58 -4.36 -5.25
N PHE A 32 -12.06 -3.16 -5.45
CA PHE A 32 -12.50 -2.00 -4.68
C PHE A 32 -13.99 -1.71 -4.89
N GLY A 33 -14.48 -1.74 -6.14
CA GLY A 33 -15.89 -1.58 -6.47
C GLY A 33 -16.77 -2.66 -5.82
N TYR A 34 -16.29 -3.91 -5.78
CA TYR A 34 -16.97 -5.00 -5.07
C TYR A 34 -17.09 -4.71 -3.58
N PHE A 35 -15.99 -4.34 -2.92
CA PHE A 35 -16.01 -3.99 -1.49
C PHE A 35 -16.83 -2.74 -1.21
N PHE A 36 -16.84 -1.77 -2.12
CA PHE A 36 -17.69 -0.59 -2.04
C PHE A 36 -19.18 -0.98 -2.00
N VAL A 37 -19.63 -1.81 -2.95
CA VAL A 37 -21.02 -2.30 -2.99
C VAL A 37 -21.35 -3.18 -1.80
N ALA A 38 -20.41 -4.03 -1.36
CA ALA A 38 -20.59 -4.88 -0.18
C ALA A 38 -20.77 -4.04 1.09
N SER A 39 -19.91 -3.05 1.32
CA SER A 39 -19.99 -2.14 2.48
C SER A 39 -21.28 -1.31 2.45
N LEU A 40 -21.67 -0.81 1.28
CA LEU A 40 -22.93 -0.11 1.09
C LEU A 40 -24.14 -1.01 1.44
N SER A 41 -24.13 -2.26 0.99
CA SER A 41 -25.19 -3.23 1.26
C SER A 41 -25.34 -3.52 2.76
N VAL A 42 -24.22 -3.63 3.48
CA VAL A 42 -24.22 -3.83 4.95
C VAL A 42 -24.83 -2.61 5.63
N MET A 43 -24.41 -1.40 5.27
CA MET A 43 -24.93 -0.15 5.81
C MET A 43 -26.46 -0.03 5.60
N VAL A 44 -26.95 -0.31 4.39
CA VAL A 44 -28.38 -0.26 4.04
C VAL A 44 -29.19 -1.28 4.86
N ARG A 45 -28.71 -2.52 5.01
CA ARG A 45 -29.37 -3.54 5.85
C ARG A 45 -29.46 -3.10 7.30
N PHE A 46 -28.38 -2.53 7.84
CA PHE A 46 -28.35 -2.03 9.22
C PHE A 46 -29.35 -0.89 9.41
N SER A 47 -29.44 0.03 8.44
CA SER A 47 -30.42 1.12 8.43
C SER A 47 -31.87 0.61 8.45
N MET A 48 -32.18 -0.38 7.61
CA MET A 48 -33.52 -0.99 7.57
C MET A 48 -33.88 -1.69 8.89
N GLN A 49 -32.95 -2.42 9.50
CA GLN A 49 -33.16 -3.10 10.76
C GLN A 49 -33.40 -2.10 11.91
N ALA A 50 -32.60 -1.04 12.00
CA ALA A 50 -32.77 0.01 13.01
C ALA A 50 -34.15 0.67 12.92
N GLY A 51 -34.68 0.86 11.71
CA GLY A 51 -36.03 1.37 11.50
C GLY A 51 -37.15 0.42 11.92
N MET A 52 -36.96 -0.90 11.80
CA MET A 52 -37.95 -1.91 12.17
C MET A 52 -38.07 -2.13 13.69
N PHE A 53 -36.99 -1.98 14.46
CA PHE A 53 -36.99 -2.23 15.89
C PHE A 53 -37.46 -1.05 16.73
N GLY A 54 -37.92 0.05 16.16
CA GLY A 54 -38.58 1.16 16.89
C GLY A 54 -37.69 1.80 17.98
N MET A 55 -36.40 1.59 17.98
CA MET A 55 -35.46 2.20 18.90
C MET A 55 -35.26 3.69 18.51
N GLY A 56 -36.24 4.47 18.95
CA GLY A 56 -36.23 5.89 19.14
C GLY A 56 -35.46 6.75 18.13
N GLY A 57 -36.16 7.24 17.10
CA GLY A 57 -35.66 8.30 16.19
C GLY A 57 -34.73 7.83 15.09
N PRO A 58 -34.55 8.62 14.02
CA PRO A 58 -33.55 8.34 13.01
C PRO A 58 -32.15 8.48 13.63
N GLN A 59 -31.58 7.38 14.12
CA GLN A 59 -30.15 7.34 14.39
C GLN A 59 -29.47 7.54 13.03
N SER A 60 -28.86 8.70 12.85
CA SER A 60 -28.01 8.97 11.72
C SER A 60 -26.86 7.95 11.73
N ILE A 61 -26.98 6.91 10.88
CA ILE A 61 -25.93 5.90 10.76
C ILE A 61 -24.70 6.60 10.23
N ASN A 62 -23.61 6.52 10.97
CA ASN A 62 -22.36 7.15 10.59
C ASN A 62 -21.77 6.40 9.38
N ILE A 63 -21.85 7.03 8.19
CA ILE A 63 -21.33 6.48 6.92
C ILE A 63 -19.86 6.15 7.05
N ASN A 64 -19.09 6.95 7.78
CA ASN A 64 -17.65 6.75 7.93
C ASN A 64 -17.34 5.47 8.71
N GLU A 65 -18.09 5.17 9.76
CA GLU A 65 -17.87 4.00 10.59
C GLU A 65 -18.36 2.71 9.93
N PHE A 66 -19.55 2.73 9.33
CA PHE A 66 -20.18 1.51 8.80
C PHE A 66 -19.83 1.20 7.35
N MET A 67 -19.35 2.18 6.58
CA MET A 67 -19.01 1.99 5.17
C MET A 67 -17.55 2.30 4.88
N LEU A 68 -17.07 3.52 5.21
CA LEU A 68 -15.75 3.97 4.77
C LEU A 68 -14.61 3.20 5.46
N ARG A 69 -14.69 3.02 6.79
CA ARG A 69 -13.66 2.32 7.56
C ARG A 69 -13.50 0.85 7.13
N PRO A 70 -14.55 0.02 7.02
CA PRO A 70 -14.44 -1.34 6.47
C PRO A 70 -13.90 -1.37 5.03
N LEU A 71 -14.32 -0.43 4.19
CA LEU A 71 -13.86 -0.32 2.81
C LEU A 71 -12.34 -0.07 2.75
N LEU A 72 -11.84 0.88 3.53
CA LEU A 72 -10.40 1.19 3.60
C LEU A 72 -9.60 0.01 4.16
N SER A 73 -10.11 -0.68 5.20
CA SER A 73 -9.47 -1.87 5.79
C SER A 73 -9.39 -3.03 4.78
N ASN A 74 -10.47 -3.29 4.03
CA ASN A 74 -10.46 -4.30 2.96
C ASN A 74 -9.50 -3.91 1.84
N THR A 75 -9.40 -2.62 1.52
CA THR A 75 -8.43 -2.11 0.53
C THR A 75 -7.00 -2.35 0.99
N ALA A 76 -6.70 -2.15 2.27
CA ALA A 76 -5.40 -2.44 2.84
C ALA A 76 -5.02 -3.93 2.68
N ILE A 77 -5.96 -4.85 2.88
CA ILE A 77 -5.75 -6.29 2.64
C ILE A 77 -5.46 -6.56 1.16
N VAL A 78 -6.20 -5.94 0.25
CA VAL A 78 -5.95 -6.09 -1.19
C VAL A 78 -4.54 -5.60 -1.56
N LEU A 79 -4.10 -4.47 -1.02
CA LEU A 79 -2.76 -3.93 -1.25
C LEU A 79 -1.65 -4.86 -0.76
N LEU A 80 -1.89 -5.59 0.33
CA LEU A 80 -0.96 -6.60 0.85
C LEU A 80 -0.64 -7.69 -0.19
N PHE A 81 -1.58 -8.01 -1.08
CA PHE A 81 -1.37 -8.94 -2.20
C PHE A 81 -0.80 -8.25 -3.43
N PHE A 82 -1.34 -7.11 -3.83
CA PHE A 82 -1.01 -6.48 -5.11
C PHE A 82 0.40 -5.88 -5.13
N LEU A 83 0.80 -5.15 -4.09
CA LEU A 83 2.06 -4.41 -4.08
C LEU A 83 3.30 -5.33 -4.08
N PRO A 84 3.34 -6.48 -3.39
CA PRO A 84 4.44 -7.43 -3.52
C PRO A 84 4.67 -7.92 -4.96
N PHE A 85 3.61 -8.27 -5.67
CA PHE A 85 3.75 -8.74 -7.06
C PHE A 85 4.09 -7.61 -8.03
N LEU A 86 3.62 -6.39 -7.76
CA LEU A 86 3.95 -5.22 -8.54
C LEU A 86 5.43 -4.86 -8.41
N THR A 87 5.97 -4.90 -7.20
CA THR A 87 7.37 -4.57 -6.91
C THR A 87 8.34 -5.70 -7.25
N ALA A 88 7.87 -6.95 -7.32
CA ALA A 88 8.70 -8.13 -7.55
C ALA A 88 9.55 -8.05 -8.82
N ARG A 89 9.05 -7.36 -9.86
CA ARG A 89 9.72 -7.25 -11.15
C ARG A 89 10.79 -6.15 -11.21
N THR A 90 10.77 -5.16 -10.33
CA THR A 90 11.57 -3.93 -10.45
C THR A 90 13.08 -4.15 -10.60
N TYR A 91 13.67 -5.05 -9.81
CA TYR A 91 15.07 -5.45 -9.91
C TYR A 91 15.24 -6.87 -10.43
N ALA A 92 14.38 -7.79 -10.02
CA ALA A 92 14.51 -9.21 -10.39
C ALA A 92 14.40 -9.43 -11.90
N GLU A 93 13.62 -8.64 -12.63
CA GLU A 93 13.54 -8.69 -14.10
C GLU A 93 14.83 -8.19 -14.76
N GLU A 94 15.39 -7.07 -14.30
CA GLU A 94 16.65 -6.54 -14.81
C GLU A 94 17.83 -7.47 -14.52
N LYS A 95 17.83 -8.11 -13.35
CA LYS A 95 18.82 -9.14 -13.00
C LYS A 95 18.71 -10.39 -13.87
N LYS A 96 17.49 -10.82 -14.15
CA LYS A 96 17.23 -12.00 -15.00
C LYS A 96 17.63 -11.75 -16.46
N SER A 97 17.39 -10.54 -16.97
CA SER A 97 17.72 -10.14 -18.34
C SER A 97 19.18 -9.69 -18.52
N GLY A 98 19.95 -9.54 -17.43
CA GLY A 98 21.32 -9.00 -17.47
C GLY A 98 21.41 -7.49 -17.69
N THR A 99 20.28 -6.78 -17.78
CA THR A 99 20.26 -5.33 -18.01
C THR A 99 20.65 -4.52 -16.77
N ILE A 100 20.73 -5.13 -15.61
CA ILE A 100 21.18 -4.48 -14.38
C ILE A 100 22.63 -4.00 -14.49
N GLU A 101 23.49 -4.70 -15.22
CA GLU A 101 24.89 -4.31 -15.43
C GLU A 101 24.98 -2.98 -16.19
N LEU A 102 24.12 -2.76 -17.19
CA LEU A 102 24.03 -1.50 -17.92
C LEU A 102 23.58 -0.34 -17.00
N LEU A 103 22.71 -0.65 -16.04
CA LEU A 103 22.23 0.34 -15.09
C LEU A 103 23.33 0.71 -14.07
N LEU A 104 24.08 -0.28 -13.57
CA LEU A 104 25.14 -0.08 -12.59
C LEU A 104 26.43 0.54 -13.17
N THR A 105 26.67 0.37 -14.47
CA THR A 105 27.79 1.00 -15.19
C THR A 105 27.46 2.41 -15.71
N SER A 106 26.20 2.82 -15.64
CA SER A 106 25.78 4.17 -16.03
C SER A 106 26.30 5.22 -15.01
N PRO A 107 26.48 6.49 -15.42
CA PRO A 107 26.92 7.58 -14.54
C PRO A 107 25.80 8.06 -13.61
N LEU A 108 25.09 7.15 -12.98
CA LEU A 108 24.00 7.40 -12.04
C LEU A 108 24.42 6.97 -10.62
N SER A 109 23.98 7.72 -9.62
CA SER A 109 24.16 7.29 -8.24
C SER A 109 23.14 6.23 -7.86
N ASP A 110 23.50 5.32 -6.93
CA ASP A 110 22.60 4.27 -6.48
C ASP A 110 21.31 4.84 -5.87
N LEU A 111 21.40 5.98 -5.18
CA LEU A 111 20.23 6.68 -4.66
C LEU A 111 19.30 7.19 -5.76
N GLU A 112 19.84 7.68 -6.89
CA GLU A 112 19.01 8.11 -8.02
C GLU A 112 18.26 6.93 -8.64
N ILE A 113 18.91 5.78 -8.74
CA ILE A 113 18.30 4.54 -9.27
C ILE A 113 17.18 4.07 -8.33
N ILE A 114 17.47 3.96 -7.05
CA ILE A 114 16.52 3.44 -6.05
C ILE A 114 15.30 4.36 -5.92
N LEU A 115 15.53 5.67 -5.77
CA LEU A 115 14.45 6.65 -5.68
C LEU A 115 13.63 6.71 -6.98
N GLY A 116 14.28 6.62 -8.14
CA GLY A 116 13.58 6.58 -9.41
C GLY A 116 12.66 5.36 -9.54
N LYS A 117 13.16 4.17 -9.19
CA LYS A 117 12.34 2.93 -9.18
C LYS A 117 11.21 3.01 -8.15
N PHE A 118 11.51 3.46 -6.93
CA PHE A 118 10.51 3.65 -5.88
C PHE A 118 9.38 4.58 -6.35
N LEU A 119 9.72 5.75 -6.90
CA LEU A 119 8.75 6.72 -7.40
C LEU A 119 7.96 6.20 -8.61
N GLY A 120 8.58 5.42 -9.49
CA GLY A 120 7.89 4.80 -10.62
C GLY A 120 6.76 3.86 -10.16
N VAL A 121 7.05 2.96 -9.20
CA VAL A 121 6.04 2.07 -8.62
C VAL A 121 5.01 2.85 -7.79
N LEU A 122 5.47 3.82 -6.99
CA LEU A 122 4.59 4.66 -6.17
C LEU A 122 3.60 5.44 -7.06
N THR A 123 4.04 5.95 -8.21
CA THR A 123 3.16 6.66 -9.15
C THR A 123 2.08 5.73 -9.69
N LEU A 124 2.42 4.48 -10.05
CA LEU A 124 1.41 3.50 -10.46
C LEU A 124 0.42 3.19 -9.33
N PHE A 125 0.91 3.09 -8.09
CA PHE A 125 0.05 2.89 -6.92
C PHE A 125 -0.87 4.10 -6.67
N VAL A 126 -0.37 5.32 -6.81
CA VAL A 126 -1.19 6.55 -6.73
C VAL A 126 -2.28 6.55 -7.82
N LEU A 127 -1.98 6.10 -9.04
CA LEU A 127 -2.98 5.93 -10.09
C LEU A 127 -4.04 4.90 -9.71
N MET A 128 -3.66 3.78 -9.08
CA MET A 128 -4.62 2.79 -8.56
C MET A 128 -5.56 3.43 -7.53
N LEU A 129 -5.02 4.20 -6.57
CA LEU A 129 -5.84 4.91 -5.59
C LEU A 129 -6.70 6.00 -6.24
N ALA A 130 -6.20 6.72 -7.24
CA ALA A 130 -6.96 7.75 -7.95
C ALA A 130 -8.20 7.19 -8.67
N VAL A 131 -8.10 5.98 -9.23
CA VAL A 131 -9.26 5.29 -9.83
C VAL A 131 -10.32 4.98 -8.77
N THR A 132 -9.94 4.64 -7.55
CA THR A 132 -10.90 4.40 -6.46
C THR A 132 -11.58 5.67 -5.98
N ALA A 133 -10.96 6.83 -6.15
CA ALA A 133 -11.57 8.11 -5.81
C ALA A 133 -12.89 8.40 -6.58
N LEU A 134 -13.10 7.78 -7.76
CA LEU A 134 -14.36 7.86 -8.48
C LEU A 134 -15.53 7.31 -7.65
N HIS A 135 -15.32 6.23 -6.88
CA HIS A 135 -16.33 5.68 -5.99
C HIS A 135 -16.64 6.62 -4.82
N MET A 136 -15.62 7.38 -4.35
CA MET A 136 -15.82 8.40 -3.32
C MET A 136 -16.67 9.57 -3.85
N VAL A 137 -16.47 9.98 -5.10
CA VAL A 137 -17.34 11.00 -5.73
C VAL A 137 -18.79 10.53 -5.76
N ILE A 138 -19.05 9.27 -6.10
CA ILE A 138 -20.40 8.68 -6.06
C ILE A 138 -20.96 8.72 -4.63
N LEU A 139 -20.15 8.37 -3.64
CA LEU A 139 -20.56 8.40 -2.23
C LEU A 139 -20.94 9.82 -1.77
N PHE A 140 -20.21 10.85 -2.21
CA PHE A 140 -20.56 12.24 -1.92
C PHE A 140 -21.83 12.71 -2.63
N TRP A 141 -22.17 12.13 -3.76
CA TRP A 141 -23.37 12.50 -4.50
C TRP A 141 -24.67 11.96 -3.87
N TYR A 142 -24.58 10.79 -3.24
CA TYR A 142 -25.75 10.08 -2.68
C TYR A 142 -25.77 10.07 -1.15
N GLY A 143 -24.71 10.50 -0.50
CA GLY A 143 -24.56 10.52 0.96
C GLY A 143 -23.86 11.79 1.41
N GLU A 144 -23.70 11.92 2.70
CA GLU A 144 -22.96 13.03 3.34
C GLU A 144 -21.78 12.48 4.16
N PRO A 145 -20.77 11.86 3.52
CA PRO A 145 -19.60 11.40 4.23
C PRO A 145 -18.75 12.58 4.71
N GLU A 146 -18.07 12.40 5.82
CA GLU A 146 -17.10 13.39 6.29
C GLU A 146 -15.80 13.32 5.48
N LEU A 147 -15.30 14.46 5.03
CA LEU A 147 -14.04 14.56 4.27
C LEU A 147 -12.82 14.15 5.08
N GLY A 148 -12.81 14.45 6.40
CA GLY A 148 -11.68 14.16 7.29
C GLY A 148 -11.25 12.69 7.26
N PRO A 149 -12.14 11.73 7.65
CA PRO A 149 -11.83 10.30 7.63
C PRO A 149 -11.47 9.76 6.24
N MET A 150 -12.08 10.30 5.19
CA MET A 150 -11.74 9.91 3.82
C MET A 150 -10.30 10.30 3.46
N LEU A 151 -9.95 11.57 3.63
CA LEU A 151 -8.61 12.07 3.27
C LEU A 151 -7.51 11.44 4.14
N SER A 152 -7.76 11.30 5.46
CA SER A 152 -6.81 10.62 6.34
C SER A 152 -6.64 9.15 5.98
N GLY A 153 -7.73 8.44 5.66
CA GLY A 153 -7.68 7.05 5.24
C GLY A 153 -6.89 6.84 3.94
N TYR A 154 -7.10 7.70 2.93
CA TYR A 154 -6.29 7.67 1.70
C TYR A 154 -4.82 8.00 1.95
N LEU A 155 -4.53 8.96 2.85
CA LEU A 155 -3.15 9.24 3.28
C LEU A 155 -2.54 8.02 3.98
N GLY A 156 -3.29 7.36 4.86
CA GLY A 156 -2.85 6.11 5.51
C GLY A 156 -2.56 4.99 4.51
N LEU A 157 -3.44 4.78 3.52
CA LEU A 157 -3.21 3.80 2.44
C LEU A 157 -1.96 4.15 1.63
N LEU A 158 -1.74 5.43 1.33
CA LEU A 158 -0.56 5.90 0.60
C LEU A 158 0.73 5.62 1.36
N LEU A 159 0.78 5.95 2.65
CA LEU A 159 1.95 5.73 3.50
C LEU A 159 2.22 4.24 3.72
N MET A 160 1.19 3.47 4.01
CA MET A 160 1.29 2.01 4.16
C MET A 160 1.74 1.35 2.85
N GLY A 161 1.16 1.72 1.71
CA GLY A 161 1.56 1.20 0.42
C GLY A 161 2.98 1.60 0.03
N ALA A 162 3.43 2.81 0.35
CA ALA A 162 4.82 3.22 0.19
C ALA A 162 5.77 2.33 1.01
N SER A 163 5.38 1.95 2.23
CA SER A 163 6.12 1.00 3.06
C SER A 163 6.19 -0.39 2.41
N PHE A 164 5.09 -0.88 1.87
CA PHE A 164 5.05 -2.16 1.15
C PHE A 164 5.96 -2.14 -0.08
N ILE A 165 5.94 -1.04 -0.84
CA ILE A 165 6.81 -0.84 -2.00
C ILE A 165 8.28 -0.88 -1.58
N SER A 166 8.67 -0.23 -0.47
CA SER A 166 10.06 -0.20 -0.01
C SER A 166 10.58 -1.60 0.33
N VAL A 167 9.78 -2.44 0.99
CA VAL A 167 10.11 -3.85 1.26
C VAL A 167 10.19 -4.65 -0.04
N GLY A 168 9.26 -4.44 -0.96
CA GLY A 168 9.26 -5.12 -2.23
C GLY A 168 10.49 -4.81 -3.09
N LEU A 169 10.95 -3.56 -3.10
CA LEU A 169 12.21 -3.19 -3.75
C LEU A 169 13.41 -3.89 -3.11
N LEU A 170 13.47 -3.92 -1.79
CA LEU A 170 14.54 -4.61 -1.05
C LEU A 170 14.60 -6.09 -1.45
N VAL A 171 13.48 -6.80 -1.37
CA VAL A 171 13.42 -8.22 -1.68
C VAL A 171 13.71 -8.47 -3.17
N SER A 172 13.16 -7.66 -4.07
CA SER A 172 13.42 -7.74 -5.51
C SER A 172 14.90 -7.51 -5.84
N SER A 173 15.58 -6.64 -5.09
CA SER A 173 17.02 -6.41 -5.26
C SER A 173 17.88 -7.60 -4.81
N ALA A 174 17.37 -8.50 -3.98
CA ALA A 174 18.11 -9.65 -3.46
C ALA A 174 17.97 -10.94 -4.31
N THR A 175 17.08 -10.98 -5.30
CA THR A 175 16.82 -12.18 -6.11
C THR A 175 16.72 -11.90 -7.60
N ARG A 176 16.95 -12.94 -8.43
CA ARG A 176 16.74 -12.91 -9.90
C ARG A 176 15.38 -13.48 -10.32
N ASN A 177 14.60 -14.01 -9.37
CA ASN A 177 13.33 -14.65 -9.64
C ASN A 177 12.16 -13.80 -9.12
N GLN A 178 11.34 -13.29 -10.04
CA GLN A 178 10.19 -12.43 -9.72
C GLN A 178 9.17 -13.12 -8.82
N ILE A 179 8.93 -14.43 -9.02
CA ILE A 179 7.95 -15.18 -8.20
C ILE A 179 8.46 -15.26 -6.76
N VAL A 180 9.75 -15.59 -6.58
CA VAL A 180 10.38 -15.61 -5.25
C VAL A 180 10.33 -14.23 -4.62
N ALA A 181 10.64 -13.16 -5.37
CA ALA A 181 10.55 -11.80 -4.88
C ALA A 181 9.15 -11.45 -4.36
N GLY A 182 8.11 -11.75 -5.14
CA GLY A 182 6.72 -11.49 -4.75
C GLY A 182 6.29 -12.27 -3.52
N VAL A 183 6.56 -13.57 -3.49
CA VAL A 183 6.18 -14.45 -2.36
C VAL A 183 6.91 -14.07 -1.08
N VAL A 184 8.22 -13.81 -1.13
CA VAL A 184 8.99 -13.41 0.05
C VAL A 184 8.56 -12.02 0.54
N THR A 185 8.31 -11.07 -0.37
CA THR A 185 7.79 -9.75 0.01
C THR A 185 6.44 -9.89 0.71
N PHE A 186 5.52 -10.67 0.13
CA PHE A 186 4.22 -10.94 0.74
C PHE A 186 4.37 -11.58 2.14
N ALA A 187 5.23 -12.58 2.29
CA ALA A 187 5.47 -13.25 3.57
C ALA A 187 6.02 -12.29 4.63
N VAL A 188 6.99 -11.43 4.27
CA VAL A 188 7.54 -10.42 5.18
C VAL A 188 6.47 -9.42 5.61
N LEU A 189 5.68 -8.90 4.67
CA LEU A 189 4.62 -7.95 4.98
C LEU A 189 3.50 -8.59 5.80
N LEU A 190 3.16 -9.85 5.51
CA LEU A 190 2.19 -10.63 6.28
C LEU A 190 2.65 -10.83 7.73
N LEU A 191 3.95 -11.04 7.98
CA LEU A 191 4.48 -11.10 9.34
C LEU A 191 4.23 -9.79 10.09
N PHE A 192 4.54 -8.63 9.50
CA PHE A 192 4.25 -7.33 10.11
C PHE A 192 2.75 -7.07 10.30
N TRP A 193 1.91 -7.65 9.44
CA TRP A 193 0.46 -7.58 9.54
C TRP A 193 -0.10 -8.37 10.71
N ILE A 194 0.38 -9.62 10.89
CA ILE A 194 -0.12 -10.53 11.94
C ILE A 194 0.34 -10.10 13.35
N LEU A 195 1.37 -9.25 13.47
CA LEU A 195 1.86 -8.78 14.77
C LEU A 195 0.75 -8.15 15.63
N SER A 196 -0.23 -7.46 15.04
CA SER A 196 -1.39 -6.92 15.77
C SER A 196 -2.22 -8.01 16.44
N TRP A 197 -2.47 -9.11 15.75
CA TRP A 197 -3.25 -10.23 16.30
C TRP A 197 -2.50 -10.97 17.39
N MET A 198 -1.18 -11.09 17.26
CA MET A 198 -0.33 -11.69 18.29
C MET A 198 -0.26 -10.81 19.55
N ALA A 199 -0.32 -9.49 19.38
CA ALA A 199 -0.26 -8.54 20.49
C ALA A 199 -1.38 -8.75 21.51
N ASP A 200 -2.58 -9.13 21.06
CA ASP A 200 -3.74 -9.37 21.93
C ASP A 200 -3.60 -10.61 22.83
N SER A 201 -2.64 -11.49 22.53
CA SER A 201 -2.47 -12.79 23.21
C SER A 201 -1.29 -12.81 24.18
N VAL A 202 -0.56 -11.70 24.37
CA VAL A 202 0.68 -11.64 25.15
C VAL A 202 0.62 -10.60 26.28
N GLY A 203 1.60 -10.66 27.20
CA GLY A 203 1.64 -9.74 28.34
C GLY A 203 1.93 -8.28 27.93
N PRO A 204 1.60 -7.28 28.80
CA PRO A 204 1.54 -5.85 28.45
C PRO A 204 2.82 -5.29 27.81
N THR A 205 4.00 -5.70 28.27
CA THR A 205 5.27 -5.20 27.72
C THR A 205 5.51 -5.70 26.30
N THR A 206 5.25 -6.99 26.04
CA THR A 206 5.41 -7.60 24.71
C THR A 206 4.34 -7.07 23.76
N GLN A 207 3.12 -6.90 24.25
CA GLN A 207 2.01 -6.28 23.51
C GLN A 207 2.42 -4.91 22.97
N ALA A 208 2.95 -4.02 23.83
CA ALA A 208 3.35 -2.67 23.40
C ALA A 208 4.41 -2.70 22.28
N VAL A 209 5.35 -3.64 22.31
CA VAL A 209 6.36 -3.78 21.24
C VAL A 209 5.75 -4.32 19.96
N LEU A 210 4.90 -5.35 20.03
CA LEU A 210 4.28 -5.95 18.85
C LEU A 210 3.32 -4.99 18.17
N SER A 211 2.49 -4.26 18.93
CA SER A 211 1.60 -3.23 18.41
C SER A 211 2.38 -2.11 17.73
N TYR A 212 3.50 -1.67 18.32
CA TYR A 212 4.34 -0.63 17.69
C TYR A 212 4.99 -1.11 16.38
N LEU A 213 5.32 -2.37 16.26
CA LEU A 213 5.90 -2.94 15.03
C LEU A 213 4.84 -3.28 13.97
N SER A 214 3.56 -3.36 14.35
CA SER A 214 2.47 -3.72 13.45
C SER A 214 2.16 -2.60 12.47
N ILE A 215 2.20 -2.91 11.17
CA ILE A 215 1.82 -1.95 10.12
C ILE A 215 0.32 -1.63 10.18
N LEU A 216 -0.51 -2.60 10.57
CA LEU A 216 -1.96 -2.44 10.61
C LEU A 216 -2.41 -1.52 11.75
N GLU A 217 -1.77 -1.61 12.91
CA GLU A 217 -2.10 -0.80 14.09
C GLU A 217 -1.99 0.71 13.80
N HIS A 218 -0.94 1.09 13.06
CA HIS A 218 -0.74 2.48 12.64
C HIS A 218 -1.76 2.94 11.61
N PHE A 219 -2.36 2.04 10.84
CA PHE A 219 -3.37 2.38 9.84
C PHE A 219 -4.75 2.63 10.46
N ASP A 220 -5.06 1.99 11.60
CA ASP A 220 -6.39 2.04 12.21
C ASP A 220 -6.82 3.49 12.54
N ASP A 221 -5.94 4.31 13.07
CA ASP A 221 -6.22 5.72 13.38
C ASP A 221 -6.48 6.56 12.13
N PHE A 222 -5.74 6.33 11.05
CA PHE A 222 -6.02 6.98 9.76
C PHE A 222 -7.41 6.62 9.24
N SER A 223 -7.85 5.38 9.41
CA SER A 223 -9.18 4.92 9.01
C SER A 223 -10.32 5.58 9.79
N LYS A 224 -10.03 6.06 11.02
CA LYS A 224 -10.95 6.79 11.89
C LYS A 224 -10.97 8.31 11.65
N GLY A 225 -10.10 8.82 10.80
CA GLY A 225 -10.00 10.26 10.55
C GLY A 225 -8.94 10.97 11.39
N VAL A 226 -8.12 10.24 12.14
CA VAL A 226 -7.09 10.79 13.01
C VAL A 226 -5.72 10.72 12.31
N ILE A 227 -5.05 11.86 12.18
CA ILE A 227 -3.68 11.95 11.68
C ILE A 227 -2.76 12.22 12.87
N ASP A 228 -2.20 11.17 13.45
CA ASP A 228 -1.15 11.29 14.46
C ASP A 228 0.23 11.30 13.78
N THR A 229 1.06 12.26 14.16
CA THR A 229 2.43 12.38 13.66
C THR A 229 3.30 11.16 13.97
N ARG A 230 2.98 10.39 15.02
CA ARG A 230 3.65 9.13 15.37
C ARG A 230 3.49 8.09 14.27
N HIS A 231 2.29 7.96 13.73
CA HIS A 231 1.98 7.00 12.66
C HIS A 231 2.63 7.43 11.33
N VAL A 232 2.63 8.74 11.04
CA VAL A 232 3.36 9.28 9.88
C VAL A 232 4.86 9.02 10.02
N ALA A 233 5.45 9.32 11.18
CA ALA A 233 6.87 9.09 11.44
C ALA A 233 7.25 7.60 11.33
N TYR A 234 6.40 6.70 11.81
CA TYR A 234 6.57 5.25 11.65
C TYR A 234 6.69 4.86 10.19
N TYR A 235 5.71 5.20 9.35
CA TYR A 235 5.72 4.84 7.93
C TYR A 235 6.89 5.47 7.18
N VAL A 236 7.18 6.75 7.42
CA VAL A 236 8.32 7.45 6.78
C VAL A 236 9.65 6.79 7.18
N SER A 237 9.82 6.45 8.46
CA SER A 237 11.01 5.73 8.94
C SER A 237 11.11 4.34 8.33
N PHE A 238 10.00 3.63 8.20
CA PHE A 238 9.94 2.30 7.59
C PHE A 238 10.34 2.35 6.11
N VAL A 239 9.82 3.32 5.35
CA VAL A 239 10.21 3.57 3.95
C VAL A 239 11.70 3.90 3.85
N ALA A 240 12.17 4.85 4.66
CA ALA A 240 13.58 5.25 4.65
C ALA A 240 14.51 4.08 4.96
N PHE A 241 14.16 3.25 5.93
CA PHE A 241 14.93 2.06 6.30
C PHE A 241 14.93 1.01 5.19
N GLY A 242 13.78 0.73 4.57
CA GLY A 242 13.66 -0.19 3.44
C GLY A 242 14.50 0.24 2.23
N LEU A 243 14.46 1.53 1.89
CA LEU A 243 15.28 2.11 0.81
C LEU A 243 16.77 2.09 1.15
N PHE A 244 17.13 2.36 2.41
CA PHE A 244 18.52 2.25 2.88
C PHE A 244 19.07 0.82 2.74
N LEU A 245 18.29 -0.18 3.16
CA LEU A 245 18.68 -1.59 3.00
C LEU A 245 18.79 -1.97 1.52
N THR A 246 17.89 -1.46 0.67
CA THR A 246 17.96 -1.65 -0.78
C THR A 246 19.26 -1.08 -1.35
N ALA A 247 19.68 0.10 -0.89
CA ALA A 247 20.95 0.70 -1.29
C ALA A 247 22.15 -0.19 -0.94
N LYS A 248 22.14 -0.76 0.26
CA LYS A 248 23.19 -1.70 0.68
C LYS A 248 23.19 -3.00 -0.11
N ALA A 249 22.01 -3.51 -0.48
CA ALA A 249 21.89 -4.71 -1.30
C ALA A 249 22.43 -4.47 -2.72
N VAL A 250 22.11 -3.33 -3.34
CA VAL A 250 22.59 -2.95 -4.68
C VAL A 250 24.10 -2.68 -4.69
N ASP A 251 24.63 -1.97 -3.68
CA ASP A 251 26.06 -1.70 -3.50
C ASP A 251 26.87 -3.01 -3.40
N THR A 252 26.36 -3.99 -2.63
CA THR A 252 27.00 -5.31 -2.49
C THR A 252 27.11 -6.05 -3.82
N GLU A 253 26.15 -5.91 -4.73
CA GLU A 253 26.23 -6.52 -6.06
C GLU A 253 27.26 -5.84 -6.97
N ARG A 254 27.41 -4.53 -6.88
CA ARG A 254 28.43 -3.77 -7.63
C ARG A 254 29.86 -4.25 -7.35
N TRP A 255 30.11 -4.77 -6.13
CA TRP A 255 31.42 -5.30 -5.73
C TRP A 255 31.64 -6.78 -6.08
N ARG A 256 30.58 -7.48 -6.46
CA ARG A 256 30.65 -8.91 -6.81
C ARG A 256 30.75 -9.18 -8.32
N GLY A 257 30.51 -8.19 -9.16
CA GLY A 257 30.68 -8.24 -10.61
C GLY A 257 31.98 -7.59 -11.02
#